data_11a6a255adca20570043d4681747d5c1
#
_entry.id   11a6a255adca20570043d4681747d5c1
#
_cell.length_a   1.000
_cell.length_b   1.000
_cell.length_c   1.000
_cell.angle_alpha   90.00
_cell.angle_beta   90.00
_cell.angle_gamma   90.00
#
_symmetry.space_group_name_H-M   'P 1'
#
loop_
_entity.id
_entity.type
_entity.pdbx_description
1 polymer ?
#
loop_
_entity_poly.entity_id
_entity_poly.type
_entity_poly.pdbx_seq_one_letter_code
_entity_poly.pdbx_strand_id
1 'polypeptide(L)'
;MKHSLPLLLSFFVLGTLHSQSITGTWKTIDDETNEAKSHIELFMGDGKLYGKVSKLLKSSPDRLCDKCPGERKNKPILGMIVLVDMKEKEGYWQAGSILDPEKGKWYSCKIWLKNGDPNTLVVRGYIGPFYRTQYWYKV
;
A
#
# COMPACT_ATOMS: atom_id res chain seq x y z
N MET A 1 -31.40 -9.51 -60.54
CA MET A 1 -30.91 -8.42 -59.66
C MET A 1 -30.32 -9.02 -58.40
N LYS A 2 -29.01 -8.96 -58.28
CA LYS A 2 -28.27 -9.47 -57.12
C LYS A 2 -28.10 -8.32 -56.12
N HIS A 3 -28.77 -8.40 -55.00
CA HIS A 3 -28.58 -7.45 -53.91
C HIS A 3 -27.41 -7.96 -53.05
N SER A 4 -26.27 -7.31 -53.15
CA SER A 4 -25.13 -7.53 -52.25
C SER A 4 -25.40 -6.75 -50.95
N LEU A 5 -25.58 -7.48 -49.85
CA LEU A 5 -25.66 -6.92 -48.51
C LEU A 5 -24.25 -6.75 -47.98
N PRO A 6 -23.78 -5.54 -47.60
CA PRO A 6 -22.47 -5.40 -46.98
C PRO A 6 -22.50 -5.91 -45.56
N LEU A 7 -21.63 -6.88 -45.31
CA LEU A 7 -21.37 -7.40 -43.97
C LEU A 7 -20.59 -6.33 -43.17
N LEU A 8 -21.29 -5.64 -42.25
CA LEU A 8 -20.64 -4.72 -41.31
C LEU A 8 -19.88 -5.55 -40.28
N LEU A 9 -18.56 -5.62 -40.44
CA LEU A 9 -17.66 -6.22 -39.46
C LEU A 9 -17.50 -5.21 -38.31
N SER A 10 -18.28 -5.42 -37.24
CA SER A 10 -18.13 -4.63 -36.01
C SER A 10 -16.86 -5.07 -35.29
N PHE A 11 -15.81 -4.25 -35.37
CA PHE A 11 -14.60 -4.43 -34.58
C PHE A 11 -14.91 -4.09 -33.11
N PHE A 12 -15.11 -5.11 -32.28
CA PHE A 12 -15.13 -4.97 -30.83
C PHE A 12 -13.68 -4.74 -30.36
N VAL A 13 -13.32 -3.48 -30.14
CA VAL A 13 -12.07 -3.15 -29.43
C VAL A 13 -12.29 -3.52 -27.97
N LEU A 14 -11.79 -4.69 -27.58
CA LEU A 14 -11.62 -5.05 -26.18
C LEU A 14 -10.56 -4.13 -25.58
N GLY A 15 -11.00 -3.00 -25.02
CA GLY A 15 -10.17 -2.16 -24.20
C GLY A 15 -9.70 -2.96 -22.99
N THR A 16 -8.41 -3.27 -22.90
CA THR A 16 -7.80 -3.82 -21.70
C THR A 16 -7.88 -2.75 -20.62
N LEU A 17 -8.79 -2.93 -19.67
CA LEU A 17 -8.82 -2.16 -18.44
C LEU A 17 -7.54 -2.51 -17.65
N HIS A 18 -6.54 -1.64 -17.76
CA HIS A 18 -5.37 -1.73 -16.89
C HIS A 18 -5.79 -1.22 -15.51
N SER A 19 -6.04 -2.16 -14.60
CA SER A 19 -6.16 -1.86 -13.18
C SER A 19 -4.80 -1.31 -12.70
N GLN A 20 -4.81 -0.09 -12.15
CA GLN A 20 -3.60 0.51 -11.59
C GLN A 20 -3.17 -0.30 -10.36
N SER A 21 -1.94 -0.83 -10.40
CA SER A 21 -1.40 -1.62 -9.31
C SER A 21 -0.87 -0.73 -8.20
N ILE A 22 -1.17 -1.08 -6.94
CA ILE A 22 -0.59 -0.44 -5.77
C ILE A 22 0.74 -1.06 -5.35
N THR A 23 1.16 -2.16 -5.98
CA THR A 23 2.46 -2.77 -5.72
C THR A 23 3.61 -1.86 -6.17
N GLY A 24 4.75 -2.02 -5.53
CA GLY A 24 5.94 -1.19 -5.78
C GLY A 24 6.36 -0.44 -4.53
N THR A 25 7.24 0.54 -4.71
CA THR A 25 7.86 1.27 -3.59
C THR A 25 7.18 2.62 -3.36
N TRP A 26 6.88 2.88 -2.10
CA TRP A 26 6.19 4.08 -1.65
C TRP A 26 7.00 4.78 -0.57
N LYS A 27 7.08 6.10 -0.65
CA LYS A 27 7.73 6.94 0.34
C LYS A 27 6.71 7.36 1.41
N THR A 28 7.00 7.07 2.66
CA THR A 28 6.18 7.50 3.80
C THR A 28 6.66 8.84 4.32
N ILE A 29 5.72 9.62 4.85
CA ILE A 29 5.97 10.95 5.39
C ILE A 29 5.66 10.94 6.89
N ASP A 30 6.55 11.53 7.68
CA ASP A 30 6.34 11.76 9.10
C ASP A 30 5.31 12.90 9.27
N ASP A 31 4.20 12.63 9.95
CA ASP A 31 3.11 13.59 10.09
C ASP A 31 3.46 14.79 10.97
N GLU A 32 4.41 14.62 11.88
CA GLU A 32 4.78 15.68 12.81
C GLU A 32 5.78 16.65 12.19
N THR A 33 6.73 16.13 11.42
CA THR A 33 7.82 16.92 10.83
C THR A 33 7.64 17.21 9.34
N ASN A 34 6.72 16.48 8.68
CA ASN A 34 6.50 16.52 7.22
C ASN A 34 7.73 16.09 6.40
N GLU A 35 8.63 15.34 7.01
CA GLU A 35 9.82 14.81 6.37
C GLU A 35 9.62 13.40 5.87
N ALA A 36 10.34 13.02 4.81
CA ALA A 36 10.36 11.64 4.33
C ALA A 36 10.97 10.71 5.39
N LYS A 37 10.25 9.66 5.75
CA LYS A 37 10.57 8.77 6.87
C LYS A 37 11.18 7.45 6.44
N SER A 38 10.56 6.81 5.46
CA SER A 38 10.97 5.48 4.99
C SER A 38 10.44 5.20 3.58
N HIS A 39 10.96 4.15 2.96
CA HIS A 39 10.33 3.51 1.82
C HIS A 39 9.70 2.19 2.26
N ILE A 40 8.49 1.94 1.79
CA ILE A 40 7.77 0.69 1.97
C ILE A 40 7.56 0.07 0.59
N GLU A 41 8.00 -1.17 0.42
CA GLU A 41 7.70 -1.96 -0.77
C GLU A 41 6.43 -2.76 -0.54
N LEU A 42 5.40 -2.47 -1.34
CA LEU A 42 4.15 -3.21 -1.35
C LEU A 42 4.23 -4.36 -2.36
N PHE A 43 3.90 -5.56 -1.92
CA PHE A 43 3.96 -6.76 -2.74
C PHE A 43 2.83 -7.73 -2.41
N MET A 44 2.49 -8.58 -3.39
CA MET A 44 1.46 -9.59 -3.23
C MET A 44 2.05 -10.92 -2.75
N GLY A 45 1.33 -11.58 -1.86
CA GLY A 45 1.62 -12.94 -1.42
C GLY A 45 0.32 -13.67 -1.11
N ASP A 46 0.09 -14.83 -1.74
CA ASP A 46 -1.12 -15.66 -1.55
C ASP A 46 -2.44 -14.87 -1.67
N GLY A 47 -2.52 -13.97 -2.65
CA GLY A 47 -3.70 -13.15 -2.91
C GLY A 47 -3.91 -12.00 -1.93
N LYS A 48 -2.98 -11.75 -1.03
CA LYS A 48 -3.00 -10.65 -0.05
C LYS A 48 -1.88 -9.67 -0.31
N LEU A 49 -2.06 -8.44 0.16
CA LEU A 49 -1.04 -7.40 0.08
C LEU A 49 -0.25 -7.31 1.38
N TYR A 50 1.06 -7.21 1.23
CA TYR A 50 2.05 -7.03 2.29
C TYR A 50 2.91 -5.80 2.01
N GLY A 51 3.54 -5.27 3.05
CA GLY A 51 4.48 -4.17 2.93
C GLY A 51 5.72 -4.38 3.79
N LYS A 52 6.87 -4.16 3.17
CA LYS A 52 8.19 -4.33 3.78
C LYS A 52 8.92 -3.01 3.82
N VAL A 53 9.57 -2.70 4.95
CA VAL A 53 10.46 -1.54 5.03
C VAL A 53 11.69 -1.79 4.15
N SER A 54 11.82 -1.06 3.05
CA SER A 54 12.92 -1.23 2.10
C SER A 54 14.04 -0.19 2.27
N LYS A 55 13.74 0.93 2.94
CA LYS A 55 14.73 1.97 3.25
C LYS A 55 14.29 2.78 4.46
N LEU A 56 15.25 3.15 5.31
CA LEU A 56 15.06 4.13 6.39
C LEU A 56 15.70 5.45 5.99
N LEU A 57 14.95 6.54 6.05
CA LEU A 57 15.39 7.88 5.63
C LEU A 57 15.72 8.80 6.81
N LYS A 58 15.10 8.58 7.98
CA LYS A 58 15.31 9.36 9.21
C LYS A 58 16.10 8.63 10.29
N SER A 59 16.26 7.33 10.16
CA SER A 59 16.94 6.49 11.14
C SER A 59 18.11 5.77 10.51
N SER A 60 19.07 5.32 11.34
CA SER A 60 20.16 4.46 10.91
C SER A 60 19.64 3.14 10.33
N PRO A 61 20.27 2.58 9.27
CA PRO A 61 19.84 1.31 8.68
C PRO A 61 19.87 0.13 9.65
N ASP A 62 20.65 0.21 10.72
CA ASP A 62 20.80 -0.83 11.73
C ASP A 62 19.85 -0.66 12.93
N ARG A 63 18.92 0.29 12.86
CA ARG A 63 17.95 0.53 13.93
C ARG A 63 17.09 -0.70 14.19
N LEU A 64 17.00 -1.07 15.47
CA LEU A 64 16.16 -2.17 15.94
C LEU A 64 14.82 -1.66 16.44
N CYS A 65 13.80 -2.49 16.36
CA CYS A 65 12.48 -2.18 16.90
C CYS A 65 12.40 -2.57 18.38
N ASP A 66 12.80 -1.68 19.26
CA ASP A 66 12.80 -1.90 20.71
C ASP A 66 11.40 -1.92 21.34
N LYS A 67 10.41 -1.30 20.67
CA LYS A 67 9.01 -1.24 21.14
C LYS A 67 8.09 -2.24 20.45
N CYS A 68 8.56 -2.97 19.46
CA CYS A 68 7.73 -3.93 18.75
C CYS A 68 7.27 -5.08 19.65
N PRO A 69 6.02 -5.53 19.50
CA PRO A 69 5.54 -6.70 20.23
C PRO A 69 6.02 -8.01 19.60
N GLY A 70 6.04 -9.08 20.38
CA GLY A 70 6.29 -10.43 19.95
C GLY A 70 7.65 -10.65 19.31
N GLU A 71 7.66 -11.39 18.23
CA GLU A 71 8.89 -11.79 17.52
C GLU A 71 9.65 -10.63 16.87
N ARG A 72 8.99 -9.50 16.65
CA ARG A 72 9.59 -8.31 16.05
C ARG A 72 10.40 -7.47 17.04
N LYS A 73 10.26 -7.73 18.32
CA LYS A 73 10.99 -6.99 19.34
C LYS A 73 12.50 -7.15 19.16
N ASN A 74 13.20 -6.02 19.15
CA ASN A 74 14.66 -5.95 18.94
C ASN A 74 15.16 -6.54 17.61
N LYS A 75 14.28 -6.65 16.62
CA LYS A 75 14.65 -7.01 15.26
C LYS A 75 14.91 -5.76 14.43
N PRO A 76 15.72 -5.88 13.36
CA PRO A 76 15.93 -4.76 12.45
C PRO A 76 14.61 -4.26 11.85
N ILE A 77 14.42 -2.95 11.82
CA ILE A 77 13.27 -2.32 11.17
C ILE A 77 13.42 -2.44 9.65
N LEU A 78 14.65 -2.25 9.14
CA LEU A 78 14.93 -2.46 7.73
C LEU A 78 14.69 -3.93 7.34
N GLY A 79 13.85 -4.15 6.33
CA GLY A 79 13.43 -5.47 5.89
C GLY A 79 12.23 -6.05 6.63
N MET A 80 11.72 -5.38 7.66
CA MET A 80 10.58 -5.85 8.45
C MET A 80 9.27 -5.72 7.65
N ILE A 81 8.44 -6.77 7.71
CA ILE A 81 7.07 -6.72 7.21
C ILE A 81 6.22 -5.96 8.23
N VAL A 82 5.73 -4.78 7.81
CA VAL A 82 4.95 -3.87 8.67
C VAL A 82 3.51 -3.73 8.22
N LEU A 83 3.16 -4.18 7.02
CA LEU A 83 1.81 -4.27 6.51
C LEU A 83 1.51 -5.72 6.20
N VAL A 84 0.42 -6.26 6.74
CA VAL A 84 0.09 -7.67 6.64
C VAL A 84 -1.38 -7.91 6.29
N ASP A 85 -1.61 -8.98 5.52
CA ASP A 85 -2.92 -9.60 5.29
C ASP A 85 -4.00 -8.69 4.71
N MET A 86 -3.62 -7.68 3.94
CA MET A 86 -4.58 -6.77 3.31
C MET A 86 -5.29 -7.48 2.16
N LYS A 87 -6.60 -7.36 2.13
CA LYS A 87 -7.49 -7.94 1.10
C LYS A 87 -8.19 -6.85 0.32
N GLU A 88 -8.27 -7.03 -1.00
CA GLU A 88 -9.00 -6.10 -1.85
C GLU A 88 -10.50 -6.35 -1.77
N LYS A 89 -11.26 -5.26 -1.63
CA LYS A 89 -12.70 -5.23 -1.77
C LYS A 89 -13.15 -3.87 -2.29
N GLU A 90 -13.81 -3.85 -3.44
CA GLU A 90 -14.41 -2.64 -4.03
C GLU A 90 -13.40 -1.48 -4.21
N GLY A 91 -12.18 -1.78 -4.62
CA GLY A 91 -11.12 -0.80 -4.86
C GLY A 91 -10.33 -0.39 -3.61
N TYR A 92 -10.64 -0.97 -2.45
CA TYR A 92 -9.93 -0.74 -1.20
C TYR A 92 -9.19 -1.98 -0.75
N TRP A 93 -7.99 -1.79 -0.19
CA TRP A 93 -7.27 -2.82 0.53
C TRP A 93 -7.56 -2.68 2.02
N GLN A 94 -8.09 -3.73 2.65
CA GLN A 94 -8.58 -3.71 4.03
C GLN A 94 -8.48 -5.09 4.70
N ALA A 95 -9.02 -5.23 5.90
CA ALA A 95 -9.02 -6.44 6.71
C ALA A 95 -7.65 -6.94 7.18
N GLY A 96 -6.61 -6.14 6.98
CA GLY A 96 -5.27 -6.38 7.49
C GLY A 96 -4.85 -5.35 8.52
N SER A 97 -3.56 -5.32 8.82
CA SER A 97 -3.00 -4.47 9.86
C SER A 97 -1.69 -3.82 9.42
N ILE A 98 -1.42 -2.67 10.02
CA ILE A 98 -0.15 -1.95 9.86
C ILE A 98 0.51 -1.76 11.22
N LEU A 99 1.83 -2.00 11.27
CA LEU A 99 2.67 -1.77 12.45
C LEU A 99 3.33 -0.39 12.35
N ASP A 100 3.21 0.38 13.43
CA ASP A 100 4.06 1.55 13.65
C ASP A 100 5.26 1.12 14.51
N PRO A 101 6.47 1.01 13.94
CA PRO A 101 7.64 0.55 14.69
C PRO A 101 8.08 1.52 15.79
N GLU A 102 7.80 2.81 15.64
CA GLU A 102 8.19 3.81 16.64
C GLU A 102 7.36 3.69 17.92
N LYS A 103 6.08 3.35 17.78
CA LYS A 103 5.17 3.13 18.91
C LYS A 103 5.06 1.66 19.33
N GLY A 104 5.49 0.74 18.46
CA GLY A 104 5.34 -0.70 18.68
C GLY A 104 3.89 -1.16 18.68
N LYS A 105 3.02 -0.49 17.92
CA LYS A 105 1.58 -0.76 17.89
C LYS A 105 1.11 -1.18 16.52
N TRP A 106 0.18 -2.13 16.50
CA TRP A 106 -0.57 -2.55 15.34
C TRP A 106 -1.90 -1.78 15.26
N TYR A 107 -2.25 -1.38 14.04
CA TYR A 107 -3.52 -0.72 13.72
C TYR A 107 -4.22 -1.51 12.63
N SER A 108 -5.55 -1.63 12.70
CA SER A 108 -6.31 -2.02 11.53
C SER A 108 -6.17 -0.92 10.46
N CYS A 109 -6.20 -1.29 9.19
CA CYS A 109 -5.75 -0.40 8.14
C CYS A 109 -6.63 -0.53 6.90
N LYS A 110 -6.80 0.59 6.19
CA LYS A 110 -7.45 0.67 4.90
C LYS A 110 -6.57 1.50 3.96
N ILE A 111 -6.33 1.00 2.75
CA ILE A 111 -5.42 1.62 1.78
C ILE A 111 -6.10 1.69 0.43
N TRP A 112 -5.94 2.82 -0.26
CA TRP A 112 -6.42 3.01 -1.62
C TRP A 112 -5.61 4.06 -2.35
N LEU A 113 -5.59 3.99 -3.69
CA LEU A 113 -5.02 5.05 -4.51
C LEU A 113 -5.91 6.30 -4.43
N LYS A 114 -5.30 7.45 -4.26
CA LYS A 114 -6.02 8.72 -4.27
C LYS A 114 -6.73 8.90 -5.61
N ASN A 115 -8.01 9.28 -5.55
CA ASN A 115 -8.81 9.45 -6.75
C ASN A 115 -8.17 10.44 -7.75
N GLY A 116 -7.94 9.96 -8.98
CA GLY A 116 -7.31 10.75 -10.04
C GLY A 116 -5.78 10.91 -9.92
N ASP A 117 -5.14 10.30 -8.90
CA ASP A 117 -3.69 10.36 -8.73
C ASP A 117 -3.11 8.97 -8.39
N PRO A 118 -2.58 8.23 -9.40
CA PRO A 118 -2.00 6.91 -9.19
C PRO A 118 -0.66 6.93 -8.45
N ASN A 119 -0.08 8.10 -8.21
CA ASN A 119 1.20 8.28 -7.55
C ASN A 119 1.05 8.64 -6.06
N THR A 120 -0.18 8.73 -5.56
CA THR A 120 -0.48 9.00 -4.15
C THR A 120 -1.34 7.88 -3.59
N LEU A 121 -0.84 7.26 -2.53
CA LEU A 121 -1.53 6.22 -1.78
C LEU A 121 -2.11 6.84 -0.50
N VAL A 122 -3.38 6.60 -0.24
CA VAL A 122 -4.04 6.98 1.01
C VAL A 122 -3.97 5.80 1.96
N VAL A 123 -3.40 6.01 3.14
CA VAL A 123 -3.23 4.98 4.17
C VAL A 123 -3.92 5.45 5.44
N ARG A 124 -4.94 4.73 5.86
CA ARG A 124 -5.73 5.08 7.05
C ARG A 124 -5.63 3.99 8.10
N GLY A 125 -5.11 4.34 9.26
CA GLY A 125 -5.05 3.47 10.43
C GLY A 125 -6.17 3.78 11.40
N TYR A 126 -6.70 2.76 12.08
CA TYR A 126 -7.84 2.87 12.99
C TYR A 126 -7.49 2.38 14.40
N ILE A 127 -7.94 3.13 15.41
CA ILE A 127 -7.98 2.72 16.80
C ILE A 127 -9.39 2.99 17.34
N GLY A 128 -10.18 1.95 17.54
CA GLY A 128 -11.57 2.09 17.97
C GLY A 128 -12.34 3.01 17.01
N PRO A 129 -13.04 4.05 17.50
CA PRO A 129 -13.78 4.99 16.66
C PRO A 129 -12.88 6.05 15.97
N PHE A 130 -11.60 6.12 16.33
CA PHE A 130 -10.66 7.11 15.82
C PHE A 130 -9.88 6.57 14.65
N TYR A 131 -9.48 7.47 13.75
CA TYR A 131 -8.60 7.14 12.63
C TYR A 131 -7.62 8.26 12.35
N ARG A 132 -6.50 7.89 11.70
CA ARG A 132 -5.48 8.80 11.22
C ARG A 132 -5.18 8.47 9.78
N THR A 133 -5.13 9.49 8.91
CA THR A 133 -4.87 9.34 7.47
C THR A 133 -3.49 9.86 7.16
N GLN A 134 -2.72 9.04 6.43
CA GLN A 134 -1.41 9.40 5.86
C GLN A 134 -1.46 9.30 4.35
N TYR A 135 -0.57 10.03 3.69
CA TYR A 135 -0.38 9.95 2.25
C TYR A 135 1.04 9.47 1.97
N TRP A 136 1.15 8.41 1.19
CA TRP A 136 2.41 7.89 0.72
C TRP A 136 2.57 8.20 -0.76
N TYR A 137 3.79 8.44 -1.19
CA TYR A 137 4.07 8.89 -2.56
C TYR A 137 4.91 7.87 -3.31
N LYS A 138 4.55 7.62 -4.56
CA LYS A 138 5.27 6.67 -5.43
C LYS A 138 6.73 7.08 -5.58
N VAL A 139 7.62 6.11 -5.44
CA VAL A 139 9.07 6.27 -5.67
C VAL A 139 9.42 5.89 -7.10
#